data_6c660ecfa903c2a141f4caa562807260
#
_entry.id   6c660ecfa903c2a141f4caa562807260
#
_cell.length_a   1.000
_cell.length_b   1.000
_cell.length_c   1.000
_cell.angle_alpha   90.00
_cell.angle_beta   90.00
_cell.angle_gamma   90.00
#
_symmetry.space_group_name_H-M   'P 1'
#
loop_
_entity.id
_entity.type
_entity.pdbx_description
1 polymer ?
#
loop_
_entity_poly.entity_id
_entity_poly.type
_entity_poly.pdbx_seq_one_letter_code
_entity_poly.pdbx_strand_id
1 'polypeptide(L)'
;RGLGDVYKRQDQKVRQRVGQVQRDMVLREQLHVLQHELGEDGDDELYEYEERIGRCRASDEVREKLMKELHRLSKQPFGSAEGAVIRNYLDVCLDVPWGVETHDRADVEQARKILDRDHYGLEKVKERILEFIAVRQLNPQAKGKILCLVGPPGVGKTSIALSVAKAMHRKLSRLSLGGVRDEADIRGHRKTYIGAMPGRIIDAVIRSGSMNPLLVLDEIDKLASDMRGDPASALLEVLDSEQNHAFRDHFLEVPVDLSRVMFITTANTLDTIPRPLLDRMEVIELSSYTDEEKLQIAKRHLLPKQLKEHGLKKTQLRITDDAIRRVIAAYTKESGVRVLERQLGKLCRKAAMQLVEGDVKRVDVTESNLKELLGTERYSAVSYTHLRAHETELHLV
;
A
#
# COMPACT_ATOMS: atom_id res chain seq x y z
N ARG A 1 79.38 -20.61 -15.37
CA ARG A 1 78.73 -19.69 -16.35
C ARG A 1 77.21 -19.68 -16.33
N GLY A 2 76.53 -20.68 -15.69
CA GLY A 2 75.05 -20.76 -15.72
C GLY A 2 74.29 -19.95 -14.70
N LEU A 3 74.84 -19.61 -13.53
CA LEU A 3 74.13 -18.91 -12.45
C LEU A 3 74.01 -17.38 -12.69
N GLY A 4 74.97 -16.76 -13.32
CA GLY A 4 74.98 -15.33 -13.66
C GLY A 4 73.93 -14.95 -14.68
N ASP A 5 73.60 -15.81 -15.63
CA ASP A 5 72.61 -15.56 -16.67
C ASP A 5 71.17 -15.75 -16.15
N VAL A 6 70.95 -16.59 -15.16
CA VAL A 6 69.65 -16.73 -14.50
C VAL A 6 69.32 -15.51 -13.65
N TYR A 7 70.28 -14.99 -12.93
CA TYR A 7 70.11 -13.73 -12.12
C TYR A 7 69.82 -12.51 -13.03
N LYS A 8 70.52 -12.36 -14.15
CA LYS A 8 70.24 -11.28 -15.10
C LYS A 8 68.86 -11.40 -15.76
N ARG A 9 68.42 -12.56 -16.05
CA ARG A 9 67.04 -12.79 -16.59
C ARG A 9 65.95 -12.51 -15.54
N GLN A 10 66.18 -12.86 -14.28
CA GLN A 10 65.25 -12.53 -13.18
C GLN A 10 65.21 -11.00 -12.94
N ASP A 11 66.33 -10.35 -12.90
CA ASP A 11 66.42 -8.87 -12.71
C ASP A 11 65.74 -8.10 -13.86
N GLN A 12 65.91 -8.58 -15.10
CA GLN A 12 65.18 -8.02 -16.25
C GLN A 12 63.68 -8.24 -16.17
N LYS A 13 63.19 -9.40 -15.74
CA LYS A 13 61.75 -9.69 -15.54
C LYS A 13 61.19 -8.85 -14.42
N VAL A 14 61.90 -8.66 -13.32
CA VAL A 14 61.47 -7.76 -12.21
C VAL A 14 61.42 -6.30 -12.67
N ARG A 15 62.42 -5.77 -13.39
CA ARG A 15 62.39 -4.44 -13.95
C ARG A 15 61.25 -4.23 -14.98
N GLN A 16 60.96 -5.23 -15.81
CA GLN A 16 59.81 -5.17 -16.72
C GLN A 16 58.50 -5.17 -16.00
N ARG A 17 58.31 -5.98 -14.94
CA ARG A 17 57.09 -5.98 -14.10
C ARG A 17 56.91 -4.65 -13.35
N VAL A 18 57.98 -4.12 -12.76
CA VAL A 18 57.92 -2.80 -12.06
C VAL A 18 57.57 -1.69 -13.06
N GLY A 19 58.16 -1.73 -14.27
CA GLY A 19 57.83 -0.78 -15.33
C GLY A 19 56.38 -0.89 -15.86
N GLN A 20 55.81 -2.10 -15.90
CA GLN A 20 54.41 -2.31 -16.24
C GLN A 20 53.46 -1.81 -15.12
N VAL A 21 53.78 -2.09 -13.86
CA VAL A 21 52.98 -1.60 -12.71
C VAL A 21 52.98 -0.07 -12.63
N GLN A 22 54.17 0.57 -12.86
CA GLN A 22 54.25 2.02 -12.89
C GLN A 22 53.48 2.63 -14.09
N ARG A 23 53.53 2.01 -15.28
CA ARG A 23 52.73 2.45 -16.43
C ARG A 23 51.23 2.31 -16.17
N ASP A 24 50.78 1.18 -15.59
CA ASP A 24 49.39 0.94 -15.26
C ASP A 24 48.89 1.95 -14.22
N MET A 25 49.76 2.33 -13.27
CA MET A 25 49.43 3.35 -12.26
C MET A 25 49.29 4.75 -12.88
N VAL A 26 50.20 5.14 -13.77
CA VAL A 26 50.12 6.43 -14.46
C VAL A 26 48.92 6.50 -15.43
N LEU A 27 48.63 5.40 -16.12
CA LEU A 27 47.45 5.31 -17.01
C LEU A 27 46.14 5.38 -16.21
N ARG A 28 46.09 4.76 -15.04
CA ARG A 28 44.92 4.91 -14.15
C ARG A 28 44.73 6.30 -13.63
N GLU A 29 45.81 6.97 -13.24
CA GLU A 29 45.82 8.37 -12.81
C GLU A 29 45.35 9.31 -13.90
N GLN A 30 45.87 9.12 -15.15
CA GLN A 30 45.42 9.90 -16.30
C GLN A 30 43.94 9.63 -16.63
N LEU A 31 43.47 8.42 -16.50
CA LEU A 31 42.08 8.05 -16.73
C LEU A 31 41.19 8.69 -15.70
N HIS A 32 41.60 8.70 -14.42
CA HIS A 32 40.92 9.37 -13.33
C HIS A 32 40.81 10.88 -13.53
N VAL A 33 41.90 11.55 -13.96
CA VAL A 33 41.88 13.00 -14.24
C VAL A 33 40.98 13.31 -15.44
N LEU A 34 40.97 12.46 -16.48
CA LEU A 34 40.09 12.62 -17.65
C LEU A 34 38.61 12.39 -17.29
N GLN A 35 38.32 11.42 -16.43
CA GLN A 35 36.97 11.16 -15.91
C GLN A 35 36.46 12.33 -15.06
N HIS A 36 37.33 12.91 -14.22
CA HIS A 36 37.02 14.11 -13.44
C HIS A 36 36.75 15.34 -14.34
N GLU A 37 37.53 15.56 -15.39
CA GLU A 37 37.30 16.66 -16.34
C GLU A 37 36.02 16.45 -17.18
N LEU A 38 35.60 15.21 -17.41
CA LEU A 38 34.36 14.86 -18.12
C LEU A 38 33.10 14.86 -17.20
N GLY A 39 33.29 15.08 -15.88
CA GLY A 39 32.19 14.98 -14.90
C GLY A 39 31.68 13.57 -14.69
N GLU A 40 32.47 12.57 -15.05
CA GLU A 40 32.18 11.13 -14.87
C GLU A 40 32.81 10.58 -13.59
N ASP A 41 32.61 11.28 -12.45
CA ASP A 41 33.18 10.86 -11.16
C ASP A 41 32.46 9.66 -10.58
N GLY A 42 32.83 8.48 -11.05
CA GLY A 42 32.37 7.21 -10.45
C GLY A 42 32.82 7.04 -9.00
N ASP A 43 33.87 7.73 -8.56
CA ASP A 43 34.36 7.68 -7.18
C ASP A 43 33.49 8.47 -6.22
N ASP A 44 32.89 9.60 -6.62
CA ASP A 44 31.94 10.36 -5.82
C ASP A 44 30.64 9.56 -5.59
N GLU A 45 30.15 8.85 -6.62
CA GLU A 45 28.99 7.96 -6.50
C GLU A 45 29.26 6.81 -5.52
N LEU A 46 30.42 6.17 -5.60
CA LEU A 46 30.80 5.09 -4.69
C LEU A 46 30.91 5.56 -3.23
N TYR A 47 31.48 6.75 -3.03
CA TYR A 47 31.58 7.38 -1.73
C TYR A 47 30.19 7.71 -1.14
N GLU A 48 29.28 8.22 -1.97
CA GLU A 48 27.90 8.49 -1.55
C GLU A 48 27.19 7.20 -1.11
N TYR A 49 27.32 6.11 -1.85
CA TYR A 49 26.77 4.81 -1.45
C TYR A 49 27.38 4.30 -0.15
N GLU A 50 28.70 4.41 0.02
CA GLU A 50 29.39 3.99 1.24
C GLU A 50 28.87 4.77 2.46
N GLU A 51 28.70 6.09 2.33
CA GLU A 51 28.15 6.92 3.39
C GLU A 51 26.68 6.55 3.70
N ARG A 52 25.86 6.35 2.68
CA ARG A 52 24.45 5.90 2.85
C ARG A 52 24.38 4.55 3.55
N ILE A 53 25.22 3.59 3.18
CA ILE A 53 25.31 2.27 3.83
C ILE A 53 25.77 2.42 5.29
N GLY A 54 26.75 3.27 5.57
CA GLY A 54 27.24 3.55 6.91
C GLY A 54 26.19 4.18 7.83
N ARG A 55 25.34 5.05 7.30
CA ARG A 55 24.22 5.69 8.03
C ARG A 55 22.99 4.77 8.15
N CYS A 56 22.91 3.72 7.35
CA CYS A 56 21.79 2.79 7.33
C CYS A 56 21.68 2.03 8.67
N ARG A 57 20.48 2.02 9.28
CA ARG A 57 20.19 1.32 10.53
C ARG A 57 19.82 -0.16 10.33
N ALA A 58 20.27 -0.75 9.25
CA ALA A 58 20.08 -2.17 8.97
C ALA A 58 20.96 -3.04 9.87
N SER A 59 20.68 -4.35 9.92
CA SER A 59 21.50 -5.33 10.60
C SER A 59 22.90 -5.42 9.97
N ASP A 60 23.86 -5.93 10.72
CA ASP A 60 25.24 -6.12 10.22
C ASP A 60 25.27 -7.04 8.99
N GLU A 61 24.45 -8.09 8.96
CA GLU A 61 24.30 -9.00 7.79
C GLU A 61 23.91 -8.23 6.53
N VAL A 62 22.92 -7.32 6.65
CA VAL A 62 22.46 -6.49 5.53
C VAL A 62 23.55 -5.53 5.08
N ARG A 63 24.18 -4.82 6.03
CA ARG A 63 25.28 -3.87 5.71
C ARG A 63 26.46 -4.56 5.03
N GLU A 64 26.89 -5.70 5.52
CA GLU A 64 27.96 -6.48 4.88
C GLU A 64 27.61 -6.87 3.45
N LYS A 65 26.36 -7.28 3.20
CA LYS A 65 25.91 -7.61 1.86
C LYS A 65 25.92 -6.41 0.94
N LEU A 66 25.41 -5.26 1.39
CA LEU A 66 25.44 -4.02 0.61
C LEU A 66 26.87 -3.57 0.30
N MET A 67 27.79 -3.65 1.25
CA MET A 67 29.21 -3.36 1.03
C MET A 67 29.86 -4.30 0.03
N LYS A 68 29.50 -5.59 0.03
CA LYS A 68 29.95 -6.55 -0.99
C LYS A 68 29.47 -6.19 -2.39
N GLU A 69 28.19 -5.77 -2.52
CA GLU A 69 27.65 -5.34 -3.80
C GLU A 69 28.28 -4.00 -4.26
N LEU A 70 28.52 -3.05 -3.34
CA LEU A 70 29.25 -1.83 -3.63
C LEU A 70 30.67 -2.13 -4.13
N HIS A 71 31.37 -3.05 -3.51
CA HIS A 71 32.69 -3.49 -3.99
C HIS A 71 32.63 -4.19 -5.36
N ARG A 72 31.52 -4.83 -5.72
CA ARG A 72 31.30 -5.36 -7.07
C ARG A 72 31.08 -4.21 -8.06
N LEU A 73 30.29 -3.19 -7.65
CA LEU A 73 30.06 -2.00 -8.48
C LEU A 73 31.38 -1.27 -8.82
N SER A 74 32.29 -1.11 -7.84
CA SER A 74 33.58 -0.45 -8.06
C SER A 74 34.48 -1.18 -9.07
N LYS A 75 34.24 -2.45 -9.36
CA LYS A 75 34.97 -3.23 -10.37
C LYS A 75 34.34 -3.20 -11.76
N GLN A 76 33.12 -2.67 -11.89
CA GLN A 76 32.43 -2.59 -13.16
C GLN A 76 32.84 -1.34 -13.93
N PRO A 77 32.96 -1.41 -15.24
CA PRO A 77 33.14 -0.22 -16.07
C PRO A 77 31.95 0.74 -15.90
N PHE A 78 32.25 2.03 -15.88
CA PHE A 78 31.18 3.04 -15.85
C PHE A 78 30.21 2.86 -17.03
N GLY A 79 28.91 3.00 -16.80
CA GLY A 79 27.87 2.82 -17.82
C GLY A 79 27.60 1.37 -18.23
N SER A 80 28.19 0.37 -17.58
CA SER A 80 27.90 -1.04 -17.86
C SER A 80 26.47 -1.43 -17.45
N ALA A 81 25.84 -2.32 -18.21
CA ALA A 81 24.51 -2.84 -17.88
C ALA A 81 24.49 -3.55 -16.51
N GLU A 82 25.56 -4.28 -16.17
CA GLU A 82 25.71 -4.93 -14.87
C GLU A 82 25.83 -3.89 -13.74
N GLY A 83 26.58 -2.80 -13.95
CA GLY A 83 26.65 -1.69 -13.02
C GLY A 83 25.30 -1.04 -12.78
N ALA A 84 24.47 -0.87 -13.81
CA ALA A 84 23.11 -0.32 -13.66
C ALA A 84 22.20 -1.25 -12.81
N VAL A 85 22.33 -2.58 -12.96
CA VAL A 85 21.59 -3.55 -12.13
C VAL A 85 22.02 -3.46 -10.66
N ILE A 86 23.34 -3.35 -10.41
CA ILE A 86 23.85 -3.21 -9.03
C ILE A 86 23.41 -1.90 -8.39
N ARG A 87 23.44 -0.77 -9.13
CA ARG A 87 22.93 0.53 -8.65
C ARG A 87 21.47 0.43 -8.25
N ASN A 88 20.62 -0.06 -9.14
CA ASN A 88 19.19 -0.25 -8.85
C ASN A 88 18.98 -1.11 -7.60
N TYR A 89 19.77 -2.17 -7.43
CA TYR A 89 19.71 -3.00 -6.24
C TYR A 89 20.10 -2.24 -4.97
N LEU A 90 21.21 -1.50 -4.99
CA LEU A 90 21.67 -0.69 -3.85
C LEU A 90 20.64 0.39 -3.50
N ASP A 91 20.09 1.10 -4.49
CA ASP A 91 19.09 2.13 -4.27
C ASP A 91 17.85 1.57 -3.59
N VAL A 92 17.27 0.51 -4.12
CA VAL A 92 16.07 -0.12 -3.52
C VAL A 92 16.35 -0.63 -2.11
N CYS A 93 17.52 -1.24 -1.86
CA CYS A 93 17.88 -1.71 -0.51
C CYS A 93 18.07 -0.55 0.48
N LEU A 94 18.60 0.59 0.03
CA LEU A 94 18.82 1.78 0.85
C LEU A 94 17.54 2.60 1.06
N ASP A 95 16.55 2.44 0.19
CA ASP A 95 15.23 3.06 0.34
C ASP A 95 14.36 2.35 1.38
N VAL A 96 14.69 1.11 1.76
CA VAL A 96 14.02 0.45 2.88
C VAL A 96 14.29 1.24 4.17
N PRO A 97 13.25 1.63 4.92
CA PRO A 97 13.39 2.49 6.11
C PRO A 97 13.93 1.74 7.32
N TRP A 98 15.12 1.14 7.21
CA TRP A 98 15.74 0.33 8.25
C TRP A 98 15.80 1.05 9.60
N GLY A 99 15.23 0.43 10.64
CA GLY A 99 15.25 0.96 12.00
C GLY A 99 14.46 2.26 12.20
N VAL A 100 13.68 2.71 11.20
CA VAL A 100 12.78 3.86 11.32
C VAL A 100 11.39 3.35 11.71
N GLU A 101 10.93 3.73 12.89
CA GLU A 101 9.63 3.33 13.41
C GLU A 101 8.82 4.55 13.89
N THR A 102 7.50 4.45 13.77
CA THR A 102 6.58 5.40 14.40
C THR A 102 6.31 4.97 15.84
N HIS A 103 6.13 5.95 16.74
CA HIS A 103 5.69 5.64 18.10
C HIS A 103 4.22 5.27 18.11
N ASP A 104 3.94 4.02 18.46
CA ASP A 104 2.58 3.52 18.60
C ASP A 104 1.87 4.24 19.75
N ARG A 105 0.67 4.73 19.48
CA ARG A 105 -0.28 5.19 20.49
C ARG A 105 -1.47 4.23 20.49
N ALA A 106 -1.45 3.27 21.40
CA ALA A 106 -2.60 2.41 21.62
C ALA A 106 -3.45 3.01 22.75
N ASP A 107 -4.17 4.10 22.47
CA ASP A 107 -5.09 4.76 23.39
C ASP A 107 -6.53 4.48 22.93
N VAL A 108 -7.23 3.62 23.68
CA VAL A 108 -8.60 3.18 23.38
C VAL A 108 -9.59 4.34 23.35
N GLU A 109 -9.44 5.32 24.26
CA GLU A 109 -10.37 6.47 24.31
C GLU A 109 -10.21 7.39 23.11
N GLN A 110 -8.95 7.67 22.74
CA GLN A 110 -8.67 8.46 21.55
C GLN A 110 -9.08 7.73 20.27
N ALA A 111 -8.84 6.41 20.21
CA ALA A 111 -9.28 5.59 19.10
C ALA A 111 -10.81 5.61 18.92
N ARG A 112 -11.56 5.52 20.02
CA ARG A 112 -13.04 5.65 20.01
C ARG A 112 -13.46 6.99 19.41
N LYS A 113 -12.88 8.10 19.88
CA LYS A 113 -13.18 9.43 19.35
C LYS A 113 -12.91 9.55 17.84
N ILE A 114 -11.83 8.96 17.36
CA ILE A 114 -11.48 8.97 15.93
C ILE A 114 -12.48 8.13 15.13
N LEU A 115 -12.79 6.91 15.58
CA LEU A 115 -13.74 6.02 14.90
C LEU A 115 -15.15 6.63 14.87
N ASP A 116 -15.62 7.24 15.95
CA ASP A 116 -16.94 7.88 16.00
C ASP A 116 -17.03 9.15 15.15
N ARG A 117 -15.93 9.89 15.06
CA ARG A 117 -15.85 11.05 14.19
C ARG A 117 -15.84 10.67 12.71
N ASP A 118 -15.08 9.62 12.35
CA ASP A 118 -14.83 9.26 10.97
C ASP A 118 -15.90 8.31 10.39
N HIS A 119 -16.66 7.58 11.24
CA HIS A 119 -17.65 6.59 10.83
C HIS A 119 -18.96 6.71 11.63
N TYR A 120 -20.07 6.80 10.90
CA TYR A 120 -21.42 6.74 11.49
C TYR A 120 -21.88 5.27 11.60
N GLY A 121 -22.51 4.91 12.73
CA GLY A 121 -22.95 3.55 12.99
C GLY A 121 -21.79 2.55 13.17
N LEU A 122 -21.97 1.31 12.75
CA LEU A 122 -20.98 0.23 12.83
C LEU A 122 -20.48 -0.06 14.26
N GLU A 123 -21.36 0.04 15.27
CA GLU A 123 -20.99 -0.04 16.68
C GLU A 123 -20.23 -1.34 17.00
N LYS A 124 -20.72 -2.49 16.52
CA LYS A 124 -20.08 -3.81 16.73
C LYS A 124 -18.66 -3.86 16.11
N VAL A 125 -18.50 -3.26 14.94
CA VAL A 125 -17.19 -3.21 14.24
C VAL A 125 -16.22 -2.34 15.02
N LYS A 126 -16.66 -1.16 15.48
CA LYS A 126 -15.87 -0.25 16.31
C LYS A 126 -15.45 -0.93 17.62
N GLU A 127 -16.37 -1.60 18.28
CA GLU A 127 -16.11 -2.31 19.54
C GLU A 127 -15.01 -3.37 19.36
N ARG A 128 -15.10 -4.21 18.33
CA ARG A 128 -14.07 -5.20 18.01
C ARG A 128 -12.70 -4.57 17.72
N ILE A 129 -12.68 -3.45 17.00
CA ILE A 129 -11.44 -2.71 16.74
C ILE A 129 -10.86 -2.14 18.05
N LEU A 130 -11.71 -1.61 18.94
CA LEU A 130 -11.28 -1.09 20.23
C LEU A 130 -10.74 -2.19 21.14
N GLU A 131 -11.36 -3.38 21.16
CA GLU A 131 -10.83 -4.57 21.85
C GLU A 131 -9.44 -4.93 21.35
N PHE A 132 -9.25 -4.94 20.04
CA PHE A 132 -7.94 -5.20 19.42
C PHE A 132 -6.88 -4.17 19.83
N ILE A 133 -7.24 -2.88 19.85
CA ILE A 133 -6.35 -1.79 20.30
C ILE A 133 -6.04 -1.93 21.79
N ALA A 134 -7.03 -2.29 22.62
CA ALA A 134 -6.86 -2.49 24.06
C ALA A 134 -5.85 -3.61 24.37
N VAL A 135 -5.94 -4.73 23.65
CA VAL A 135 -4.95 -5.83 23.80
C VAL A 135 -3.55 -5.35 23.48
N ARG A 136 -3.37 -4.55 22.44
CA ARG A 136 -2.07 -3.98 22.08
C ARG A 136 -1.59 -2.90 23.06
N GLN A 137 -2.49 -2.18 23.70
CA GLN A 137 -2.15 -1.24 24.78
C GLN A 137 -1.59 -1.98 26.00
N LEU A 138 -2.18 -3.13 26.35
CA LEU A 138 -1.73 -3.95 27.48
C LEU A 138 -0.45 -4.76 27.17
N ASN A 139 -0.36 -5.25 25.95
CA ASN A 139 0.78 -6.04 25.50
C ASN A 139 1.23 -5.60 24.09
N PRO A 140 2.14 -4.62 23.98
CA PRO A 140 2.67 -4.13 22.71
C PRO A 140 3.38 -5.20 21.86
N GLN A 141 3.85 -6.27 22.49
CA GLN A 141 4.50 -7.41 21.84
C GLN A 141 3.53 -8.52 21.46
N ALA A 142 2.23 -8.35 21.72
CA ALA A 142 1.24 -9.37 21.40
C ALA A 142 1.27 -9.68 19.89
N LYS A 143 1.56 -10.92 19.57
CA LYS A 143 1.41 -11.48 18.23
C LYS A 143 -0.09 -11.76 18.01
N GLY A 144 -0.86 -10.71 17.66
CA GLY A 144 -2.29 -10.81 17.48
C GLY A 144 -2.67 -11.41 16.12
N LYS A 145 -3.92 -11.90 16.03
CA LYS A 145 -4.52 -12.24 14.74
C LYS A 145 -4.62 -11.01 13.85
N ILE A 146 -4.63 -11.24 12.55
CA ILE A 146 -4.78 -10.21 11.54
C ILE A 146 -6.25 -9.84 11.43
N LEU A 147 -6.59 -8.56 11.46
CA LEU A 147 -7.98 -8.13 11.25
C LEU A 147 -8.37 -8.29 9.78
N CYS A 148 -9.47 -9.02 9.54
CA CYS A 148 -10.08 -9.17 8.22
C CYS A 148 -11.45 -8.50 8.19
N LEU A 149 -11.56 -7.40 7.46
CA LEU A 149 -12.81 -6.66 7.28
C LEU A 149 -13.56 -7.21 6.08
N VAL A 150 -14.68 -7.87 6.33
CA VAL A 150 -15.49 -8.55 5.30
C VAL A 150 -16.84 -7.86 5.15
N GLY A 151 -17.31 -7.72 3.92
CA GLY A 151 -18.62 -7.17 3.65
C GLY A 151 -18.77 -6.64 2.23
N PRO A 152 -19.97 -6.22 1.82
CA PRO A 152 -20.22 -5.79 0.47
C PRO A 152 -19.38 -4.55 0.07
N PRO A 153 -19.24 -4.27 -1.22
CA PRO A 153 -18.49 -3.11 -1.68
C PRO A 153 -19.14 -1.80 -1.21
N GLY A 154 -18.31 -0.84 -0.82
CA GLY A 154 -18.79 0.51 -0.45
C GLY A 154 -19.25 0.68 1.00
N VAL A 155 -19.10 -0.34 1.88
CA VAL A 155 -19.44 -0.22 3.32
C VAL A 155 -18.34 0.42 4.16
N GLY A 156 -17.23 0.85 3.57
CA GLY A 156 -16.19 1.61 4.27
C GLY A 156 -15.03 0.79 4.83
N LYS A 157 -14.82 -0.47 4.43
CA LYS A 157 -13.73 -1.35 4.88
C LYS A 157 -12.36 -0.64 4.89
N THR A 158 -11.94 -0.12 3.76
CA THR A 158 -10.66 0.58 3.61
C THR A 158 -10.62 1.90 4.41
N SER A 159 -11.75 2.59 4.55
CA SER A 159 -11.86 3.80 5.35
C SER A 159 -11.68 3.52 6.85
N ILE A 160 -12.23 2.41 7.34
CA ILE A 160 -12.04 1.95 8.72
C ILE A 160 -10.56 1.66 8.97
N ALA A 161 -9.89 0.92 8.07
CA ALA A 161 -8.46 0.65 8.20
C ALA A 161 -7.61 1.94 8.28
N LEU A 162 -7.98 2.97 7.50
CA LEU A 162 -7.34 4.29 7.58
C LEU A 162 -7.54 4.94 8.95
N SER A 163 -8.74 4.83 9.53
CA SER A 163 -9.02 5.40 10.86
C SER A 163 -8.30 4.63 11.97
N VAL A 164 -8.13 3.31 11.84
CA VAL A 164 -7.29 2.50 12.73
C VAL A 164 -5.83 2.96 12.68
N ALA A 165 -5.28 3.17 11.48
CA ALA A 165 -3.91 3.68 11.33
C ALA A 165 -3.71 5.04 12.00
N LYS A 166 -4.68 5.96 11.83
CA LYS A 166 -4.67 7.26 12.50
C LYS A 166 -4.75 7.12 14.03
N ALA A 167 -5.62 6.24 14.52
CA ALA A 167 -5.81 5.99 15.94
C ALA A 167 -4.55 5.45 16.60
N MET A 168 -3.84 4.57 15.92
CA MET A 168 -2.57 3.99 16.38
C MET A 168 -1.33 4.83 16.07
N HIS A 169 -1.49 5.96 15.39
CA HIS A 169 -0.39 6.82 14.95
C HIS A 169 0.64 6.11 14.06
N ARG A 170 0.17 5.15 13.26
CA ARG A 170 1.01 4.40 12.31
C ARG A 170 0.93 4.99 10.91
N LYS A 171 2.03 4.90 10.18
CA LYS A 171 2.03 5.15 8.74
C LYS A 171 1.19 4.09 8.04
N LEU A 172 0.43 4.50 7.02
CA LEU A 172 -0.42 3.60 6.26
C LEU A 172 0.15 3.39 4.87
N SER A 173 0.20 2.14 4.42
CA SER A 173 0.34 1.81 3.01
C SER A 173 -0.74 0.83 2.59
N ARG A 174 -1.19 0.94 1.34
CA ARG A 174 -2.26 0.11 0.79
C ARG A 174 -1.75 -0.70 -0.39
N LEU A 175 -2.06 -1.97 -0.39
CA LEU A 175 -1.72 -2.94 -1.40
C LEU A 175 -2.99 -3.64 -1.90
N SER A 176 -3.31 -3.53 -3.19
CA SER A 176 -4.38 -4.33 -3.79
C SER A 176 -3.84 -5.70 -4.17
N LEU A 177 -4.51 -6.74 -3.69
CA LEU A 177 -4.23 -8.14 -4.06
C LEU A 177 -5.10 -8.61 -5.23
N GLY A 178 -6.08 -7.80 -5.64
CA GLY A 178 -6.92 -8.09 -6.80
C GLY A 178 -6.08 -8.14 -8.08
N GLY A 179 -6.09 -9.32 -8.72
CA GLY A 179 -5.34 -9.56 -9.96
C GLY A 179 -3.89 -10.03 -9.76
N VAL A 180 -3.43 -10.22 -8.53
CA VAL A 180 -2.16 -10.91 -8.22
C VAL A 180 -2.31 -12.39 -8.58
N ARG A 181 -1.41 -12.90 -9.42
CA ARG A 181 -1.43 -14.27 -9.93
C ARG A 181 -0.14 -15.02 -9.70
N ASP A 182 0.97 -14.30 -9.53
CA ASP A 182 2.30 -14.83 -9.36
C ASP A 182 2.82 -14.58 -7.95
N GLU A 183 3.51 -15.58 -7.39
CA GLU A 183 4.23 -15.43 -6.13
C GLU A 183 5.27 -14.29 -6.20
N ALA A 184 5.86 -14.08 -7.38
CA ALA A 184 6.81 -13.00 -7.61
C ALA A 184 6.22 -11.60 -7.43
N ASP A 185 4.90 -11.41 -7.60
CA ASP A 185 4.25 -10.15 -7.24
C ASP A 185 4.40 -9.83 -5.76
N ILE A 186 4.38 -10.84 -4.88
CA ILE A 186 4.47 -10.70 -3.42
C ILE A 186 5.93 -10.66 -2.96
N ARG A 187 6.77 -11.58 -3.48
CA ARG A 187 8.17 -11.80 -3.05
C ARG A 187 9.22 -11.11 -3.91
N GLY A 188 8.81 -10.46 -5.03
CA GLY A 188 9.74 -9.85 -5.97
C GLY A 188 10.37 -10.82 -6.94
N HIS A 189 11.04 -10.26 -7.95
CA HIS A 189 11.81 -10.99 -8.94
C HIS A 189 13.29 -11.01 -8.56
N ARG A 190 14.00 -12.09 -8.94
CA ARG A 190 15.44 -12.18 -8.69
C ARG A 190 16.17 -11.01 -9.36
N LYS A 191 17.05 -10.33 -8.62
CA LYS A 191 17.79 -9.13 -9.05
C LYS A 191 18.62 -9.30 -10.33
N THR A 192 18.89 -10.54 -10.76
CA THR A 192 19.67 -10.85 -11.98
C THR A 192 18.91 -10.55 -13.27
N TYR A 193 17.61 -10.34 -13.23
CA TYR A 193 16.81 -10.02 -14.41
C TYR A 193 16.78 -8.50 -14.64
N ILE A 194 16.91 -8.10 -15.91
CA ILE A 194 16.74 -6.70 -16.30
C ILE A 194 15.30 -6.26 -15.99
N GLY A 195 15.13 -5.17 -15.23
CA GLY A 195 13.82 -4.71 -14.78
C GLY A 195 13.26 -5.44 -13.56
N ALA A 196 14.10 -6.22 -12.85
CA ALA A 196 13.71 -6.83 -11.58
C ALA A 196 13.32 -5.74 -10.57
N MET A 197 12.28 -6.02 -9.80
CA MET A 197 11.74 -5.13 -8.76
C MET A 197 11.48 -5.92 -7.48
N PRO A 198 11.50 -5.26 -6.31
CA PRO A 198 11.07 -5.88 -5.06
C PRO A 198 9.60 -6.28 -5.12
N GLY A 199 9.22 -7.20 -4.26
CA GLY A 199 7.82 -7.58 -4.10
C GLY A 199 6.96 -6.44 -3.54
N ARG A 200 5.66 -6.51 -3.79
CA ARG A 200 4.70 -5.48 -3.38
C ARG A 200 4.68 -5.23 -1.87
N ILE A 201 5.03 -6.23 -1.06
CA ILE A 201 5.12 -6.06 0.41
C ILE A 201 6.26 -5.12 0.76
N ILE A 202 7.44 -5.36 0.23
CA ILE A 202 8.62 -4.51 0.46
C ILE A 202 8.41 -3.11 -0.11
N ASP A 203 7.88 -3.00 -1.32
CA ASP A 203 7.53 -1.72 -1.94
C ASP A 203 6.50 -0.93 -1.09
N ALA A 204 5.52 -1.61 -0.47
CA ALA A 204 4.59 -0.98 0.45
C ALA A 204 5.26 -0.48 1.75
N VAL A 205 6.25 -1.20 2.27
CA VAL A 205 7.07 -0.77 3.42
C VAL A 205 7.91 0.45 3.05
N ILE A 206 8.61 0.42 1.91
CA ILE A 206 9.38 1.57 1.39
C ILE A 206 8.49 2.81 1.28
N ARG A 207 7.35 2.70 0.61
CA ARG A 207 6.40 3.82 0.44
C ARG A 207 5.85 4.35 1.76
N SER A 208 5.72 3.52 2.77
CA SER A 208 5.27 3.96 4.10
C SER A 208 6.32 4.80 4.82
N GLY A 209 7.61 4.60 4.53
CA GLY A 209 8.73 5.24 5.22
C GLY A 209 8.87 4.82 6.68
N SER A 210 8.44 3.61 7.05
CA SER A 210 8.53 3.07 8.41
C SER A 210 8.60 1.55 8.40
N MET A 211 9.30 0.94 9.38
CA MET A 211 9.36 -0.52 9.55
C MET A 211 8.18 -1.09 10.34
N ASN A 212 7.37 -0.25 10.96
CA ASN A 212 6.15 -0.66 11.67
C ASN A 212 4.87 -0.04 11.10
N PRO A 213 4.67 -0.02 9.76
CA PRO A 213 3.46 0.55 9.17
C PRO A 213 2.23 -0.29 9.48
N LEU A 214 1.06 0.27 9.17
CA LEU A 214 -0.15 -0.49 8.95
C LEU A 214 -0.29 -0.73 7.45
N LEU A 215 -0.22 -2.00 7.03
CA LEU A 215 -0.43 -2.41 5.64
C LEU A 215 -1.86 -2.91 5.43
N VAL A 216 -2.59 -2.28 4.53
CA VAL A 216 -3.92 -2.74 4.12
C VAL A 216 -3.78 -3.62 2.89
N LEU A 217 -4.07 -4.90 3.03
CA LEU A 217 -4.14 -5.88 1.97
C LEU A 217 -5.57 -5.94 1.44
N ASP A 218 -5.83 -5.20 0.37
CA ASP A 218 -7.18 -5.02 -0.15
C ASP A 218 -7.54 -6.13 -1.15
N GLU A 219 -8.80 -6.59 -1.09
CA GLU A 219 -9.36 -7.61 -2.00
C GLU A 219 -8.65 -8.97 -1.94
N ILE A 220 -8.37 -9.47 -0.73
CA ILE A 220 -7.72 -10.78 -0.54
C ILE A 220 -8.57 -11.95 -1.08
N ASP A 221 -9.87 -11.78 -1.19
CA ASP A 221 -10.82 -12.71 -1.80
C ASP A 221 -10.65 -12.86 -3.32
N LYS A 222 -9.86 -11.98 -3.95
CA LYS A 222 -9.58 -12.01 -5.39
C LYS A 222 -8.19 -12.54 -5.73
N LEU A 223 -7.51 -13.15 -4.78
CA LEU A 223 -6.28 -13.89 -5.05
C LEU A 223 -6.59 -15.06 -6.00
N ALA A 224 -5.95 -15.08 -7.15
CA ALA A 224 -6.07 -16.17 -8.10
C ALA A 224 -4.90 -17.14 -7.90
N SER A 225 -5.18 -18.43 -7.73
CA SER A 225 -4.18 -19.48 -7.85
C SER A 225 -4.10 -19.90 -9.32
N ASP A 226 -3.01 -19.58 -10.00
CA ASP A 226 -2.73 -20.07 -11.35
C ASP A 226 -1.62 -21.12 -11.32
N MET A 227 -1.48 -21.88 -12.41
CA MET A 227 -0.42 -22.90 -12.57
C MET A 227 1.02 -22.33 -12.49
N ARG A 228 1.18 -21.00 -12.38
CA ARG A 228 2.48 -20.31 -12.38
C ARG A 228 3.03 -19.95 -11.01
N GLY A 229 2.27 -20.17 -9.94
CA GLY A 229 2.69 -19.84 -8.58
C GLY A 229 1.51 -19.82 -7.60
N ASP A 230 1.82 -19.85 -6.31
CA ASP A 230 0.84 -19.78 -5.23
C ASP A 230 1.05 -18.51 -4.39
N PRO A 231 0.45 -17.37 -4.79
CA PRO A 231 0.56 -16.14 -4.02
C PRO A 231 -0.03 -16.27 -2.61
N ALA A 232 -0.95 -17.19 -2.38
CA ALA A 232 -1.50 -17.45 -1.05
C ALA A 232 -0.44 -18.04 -0.11
N SER A 233 0.43 -18.93 -0.62
CA SER A 233 1.56 -19.46 0.15
C SER A 233 2.56 -18.38 0.53
N ALA A 234 2.90 -17.47 -0.41
CA ALA A 234 3.76 -16.33 -0.13
C ALA A 234 3.16 -15.42 0.96
N LEU A 235 1.84 -15.16 0.90
CA LEU A 235 1.15 -14.38 1.92
C LEU A 235 1.10 -15.08 3.27
N LEU A 236 1.02 -16.41 3.31
CA LEU A 236 1.07 -17.17 4.56
C LEU A 236 2.37 -16.88 5.32
N GLU A 237 3.53 -16.83 4.65
CA GLU A 237 4.80 -16.48 5.29
C GLU A 237 4.81 -15.03 5.80
N VAL A 238 4.31 -14.08 4.99
CA VAL A 238 4.21 -12.67 5.38
C VAL A 238 3.32 -12.48 6.60
N LEU A 239 2.19 -13.20 6.65
CA LEU A 239 1.16 -13.07 7.66
C LEU A 239 1.39 -13.97 8.89
N ASP A 240 2.35 -14.88 8.83
CA ASP A 240 2.71 -15.74 9.94
C ASP A 240 3.65 -15.01 10.91
N SER A 241 3.16 -14.72 12.10
CA SER A 241 3.93 -14.05 13.14
C SER A 241 5.15 -14.83 13.66
N GLU A 242 5.27 -16.11 13.34
CA GLU A 242 6.42 -16.94 13.70
C GLU A 242 7.53 -16.90 12.63
N GLN A 243 7.16 -16.62 11.38
CA GLN A 243 8.07 -16.65 10.23
C GLN A 243 8.41 -15.26 9.68
N ASN A 244 7.51 -14.29 9.84
CA ASN A 244 7.63 -12.98 9.19
C ASN A 244 8.78 -12.09 9.74
N HIS A 245 9.40 -12.47 10.84
CA HIS A 245 10.60 -11.77 11.37
C HIS A 245 11.83 -11.93 10.48
N ALA A 246 11.84 -12.91 9.60
CA ALA A 246 12.94 -13.21 8.67
C ALA A 246 12.43 -13.34 7.22
N PHE A 247 11.44 -12.52 6.84
CA PHE A 247 10.90 -12.54 5.48
C PHE A 247 11.98 -12.22 4.46
N ARG A 248 12.08 -13.03 3.40
CA ARG A 248 13.05 -12.86 2.33
C ARG A 248 12.36 -12.55 1.02
N ASP A 249 12.54 -11.33 0.57
CA ASP A 249 12.20 -10.91 -0.78
C ASP A 249 13.27 -11.42 -1.77
N HIS A 250 12.85 -11.89 -2.94
CA HIS A 250 13.77 -12.46 -3.94
C HIS A 250 14.66 -11.40 -4.58
N PHE A 251 14.24 -10.14 -4.61
CA PHE A 251 15.05 -9.03 -5.10
C PHE A 251 16.09 -8.62 -4.06
N LEU A 252 15.66 -8.38 -2.82
CA LEU A 252 16.55 -7.94 -1.74
C LEU A 252 17.53 -9.04 -1.32
N GLU A 253 17.09 -10.30 -1.29
CA GLU A 253 17.86 -11.48 -0.84
C GLU A 253 18.46 -11.31 0.58
N VAL A 254 17.94 -10.37 1.37
CA VAL A 254 18.27 -10.16 2.77
C VAL A 254 17.03 -10.35 3.63
N PRO A 255 17.17 -10.77 4.90
CA PRO A 255 16.03 -10.88 5.79
C PRO A 255 15.49 -9.48 6.14
N VAL A 256 14.17 -9.33 6.07
CA VAL A 256 13.44 -8.14 6.50
C VAL A 256 12.49 -8.53 7.61
N ASP A 257 12.59 -7.84 8.75
CA ASP A 257 11.71 -8.09 9.89
C ASP A 257 10.36 -7.39 9.69
N LEU A 258 9.32 -8.18 9.40
CA LEU A 258 7.94 -7.72 9.27
C LEU A 258 7.12 -7.95 10.56
N SER A 259 7.72 -8.43 11.65
CA SER A 259 7.00 -8.76 12.89
C SER A 259 6.31 -7.56 13.55
N ARG A 260 6.81 -6.35 13.27
CA ARG A 260 6.25 -5.08 13.77
C ARG A 260 5.24 -4.45 12.83
N VAL A 261 5.09 -4.98 11.62
CA VAL A 261 4.09 -4.55 10.66
C VAL A 261 2.70 -5.00 11.14
N MET A 262 1.74 -4.10 11.08
CA MET A 262 0.35 -4.42 11.34
C MET A 262 -0.38 -4.66 10.02
N PHE A 263 -1.04 -5.80 9.89
CA PHE A 263 -1.80 -6.12 8.69
C PHE A 263 -3.30 -6.02 8.96
N ILE A 264 -4.00 -5.36 8.05
CA ILE A 264 -5.47 -5.41 7.94
C ILE A 264 -5.80 -5.89 6.53
N THR A 265 -6.60 -6.93 6.43
CA THR A 265 -7.07 -7.44 5.14
C THR A 265 -8.51 -6.99 4.89
N THR A 266 -8.89 -6.83 3.63
CA THR A 266 -10.28 -6.60 3.25
C THR A 266 -10.74 -7.65 2.25
N ALA A 267 -12.01 -8.06 2.37
CA ALA A 267 -12.63 -9.00 1.46
C ALA A 267 -14.10 -8.62 1.22
N ASN A 268 -14.67 -9.04 0.11
CA ASN A 268 -16.12 -8.95 -0.10
C ASN A 268 -16.83 -10.22 0.38
N THR A 269 -16.20 -11.36 0.24
CA THR A 269 -16.67 -12.69 0.67
C THR A 269 -15.53 -13.49 1.28
N LEU A 270 -15.87 -14.49 2.10
CA LEU A 270 -14.90 -15.40 2.70
C LEU A 270 -14.67 -16.67 1.87
N ASP A 271 -15.59 -16.99 0.96
CA ASP A 271 -15.67 -18.29 0.30
C ASP A 271 -14.44 -18.61 -0.56
N THR A 272 -13.79 -17.58 -1.10
CA THR A 272 -12.63 -17.72 -2.00
C THR A 272 -11.29 -17.62 -1.28
N ILE A 273 -11.30 -17.27 0.02
CA ILE A 273 -10.07 -17.15 0.80
C ILE A 273 -9.62 -18.54 1.27
N PRO A 274 -8.36 -18.93 1.01
CA PRO A 274 -7.84 -20.21 1.50
C PRO A 274 -7.94 -20.35 3.02
N ARG A 275 -8.39 -21.52 3.48
CA ARG A 275 -8.56 -21.81 4.92
C ARG A 275 -7.31 -21.50 5.76
N PRO A 276 -6.08 -21.85 5.35
CA PRO A 276 -4.88 -21.53 6.13
C PRO A 276 -4.67 -20.03 6.38
N LEU A 277 -5.13 -19.17 5.47
CA LEU A 277 -5.12 -17.72 5.67
C LEU A 277 -6.23 -17.30 6.65
N LEU A 278 -7.44 -17.85 6.51
CA LEU A 278 -8.56 -17.54 7.39
C LEU A 278 -8.27 -17.90 8.86
N ASP A 279 -7.58 -19.00 9.11
CA ASP A 279 -7.23 -19.45 10.47
C ASP A 279 -6.34 -18.45 11.22
N ARG A 280 -5.60 -17.60 10.48
CA ARG A 280 -4.75 -16.54 11.01
C ARG A 280 -5.47 -15.20 11.16
N MET A 281 -6.71 -15.12 10.69
CA MET A 281 -7.47 -13.88 10.65
C MET A 281 -8.56 -13.85 11.73
N GLU A 282 -8.78 -12.66 12.26
CA GLU A 282 -9.97 -12.33 13.02
C GLU A 282 -10.94 -11.61 12.09
N VAL A 283 -12.04 -12.29 11.76
CA VAL A 283 -13.03 -11.78 10.82
C VAL A 283 -13.98 -10.82 11.51
N ILE A 284 -14.11 -9.62 10.95
CA ILE A 284 -15.07 -8.60 11.36
C ILE A 284 -16.00 -8.33 10.18
N GLU A 285 -17.27 -8.72 10.33
CA GLU A 285 -18.26 -8.53 9.28
C GLU A 285 -18.89 -7.14 9.34
N LEU A 286 -18.86 -6.47 8.18
CA LEU A 286 -19.52 -5.19 7.96
C LEU A 286 -20.85 -5.46 7.23
N SER A 287 -21.96 -5.18 7.89
CA SER A 287 -23.29 -5.29 7.30
C SER A 287 -23.58 -4.15 6.31
N SER A 288 -24.63 -4.38 5.50
CA SER A 288 -25.21 -3.33 4.65
C SER A 288 -25.80 -2.20 5.51
N TYR A 289 -25.72 -0.98 5.01
CA TYR A 289 -26.35 0.17 5.66
C TYR A 289 -27.86 0.22 5.37
N THR A 290 -28.61 0.61 6.38
CA THR A 290 -30.00 1.02 6.23
C THR A 290 -30.10 2.37 5.50
N ASP A 291 -31.25 2.70 4.94
CA ASP A 291 -31.43 3.99 4.24
C ASP A 291 -31.24 5.19 5.16
N GLU A 292 -31.59 5.06 6.45
CA GLU A 292 -31.36 6.11 7.43
C GLU A 292 -29.86 6.28 7.74
N GLU A 293 -29.13 5.19 7.89
CA GLU A 293 -27.67 5.25 8.04
C GLU A 293 -27.01 5.87 6.81
N LYS A 294 -27.44 5.51 5.60
CA LYS A 294 -26.94 6.12 4.35
C LYS A 294 -27.20 7.62 4.29
N LEU A 295 -28.39 8.08 4.77
CA LEU A 295 -28.70 9.50 4.89
C LEU A 295 -27.72 10.22 5.83
N GLN A 296 -27.50 9.66 7.02
CA GLN A 296 -26.58 10.24 8.00
C GLN A 296 -25.12 10.27 7.49
N ILE A 297 -24.67 9.18 6.85
CA ILE A 297 -23.36 9.10 6.21
C ILE A 297 -23.24 10.13 5.09
N ALA A 298 -24.27 10.29 4.26
CA ALA A 298 -24.30 11.28 3.20
C ALA A 298 -24.11 12.71 3.75
N LYS A 299 -24.85 13.07 4.80
CA LYS A 299 -24.81 14.41 5.41
C LYS A 299 -23.50 14.70 6.13
N ARG A 300 -23.00 13.73 6.92
CA ARG A 300 -21.85 13.94 7.82
C ARG A 300 -20.51 13.77 7.12
N HIS A 301 -20.43 12.88 6.12
CA HIS A 301 -19.16 12.47 5.53
C HIS A 301 -19.10 12.71 4.01
N LEU A 302 -20.08 12.21 3.23
CA LEU A 302 -19.96 12.24 1.77
C LEU A 302 -20.14 13.65 1.21
N LEU A 303 -21.17 14.37 1.63
CA LEU A 303 -21.45 15.72 1.11
C LEU A 303 -20.34 16.72 1.45
N PRO A 304 -19.81 16.81 2.70
CA PRO A 304 -18.67 17.66 3.00
C PRO A 304 -17.43 17.32 2.19
N LYS A 305 -17.16 16.02 1.96
CA LYS A 305 -16.07 15.56 1.14
C LYS A 305 -16.24 16.00 -0.32
N GLN A 306 -17.42 15.76 -0.90
CA GLN A 306 -17.71 16.11 -2.28
C GLN A 306 -17.69 17.62 -2.52
N LEU A 307 -18.19 18.43 -1.59
CA LEU A 307 -18.09 19.89 -1.64
C LEU A 307 -16.62 20.33 -1.72
N LYS A 308 -15.77 19.79 -0.86
CA LYS A 308 -14.33 20.10 -0.83
C LYS A 308 -13.63 19.69 -2.15
N GLU A 309 -13.91 18.48 -2.65
CA GLU A 309 -13.34 17.96 -3.89
C GLU A 309 -13.70 18.80 -5.13
N HIS A 310 -14.90 19.38 -5.13
CA HIS A 310 -15.39 20.22 -6.22
C HIS A 310 -15.24 21.74 -5.98
N GLY A 311 -14.54 22.15 -4.91
CA GLY A 311 -14.29 23.58 -4.61
C GLY A 311 -15.52 24.37 -4.20
N LEU A 312 -16.60 23.72 -3.78
CA LEU A 312 -17.85 24.34 -3.38
C LEU A 312 -17.89 24.64 -1.89
N LYS A 313 -18.42 25.81 -1.53
CA LYS A 313 -18.72 26.16 -0.14
C LYS A 313 -20.08 25.59 0.28
N LYS A 314 -20.25 25.29 1.57
CA LYS A 314 -21.53 24.83 2.14
C LYS A 314 -22.71 25.81 1.90
N THR A 315 -22.39 27.09 1.71
CA THR A 315 -23.40 28.15 1.42
C THR A 315 -23.85 28.16 -0.04
N GLN A 316 -23.08 27.56 -0.94
CA GLN A 316 -23.33 27.57 -2.40
C GLN A 316 -24.20 26.41 -2.87
N LEU A 317 -24.18 25.28 -2.15
CA LEU A 317 -25.01 24.12 -2.45
C LEU A 317 -25.73 23.64 -1.19
N ARG A 318 -27.04 23.54 -1.26
CA ARG A 318 -27.89 22.92 -0.24
C ARG A 318 -28.65 21.77 -0.87
N ILE A 319 -28.61 20.61 -0.23
CA ILE A 319 -29.38 19.43 -0.61
C ILE A 319 -30.31 19.10 0.56
N THR A 320 -31.63 19.00 0.31
CA THR A 320 -32.60 18.67 1.35
C THR A 320 -32.51 17.18 1.71
N ASP A 321 -32.91 16.85 2.94
CA ASP A 321 -32.93 15.45 3.41
C ASP A 321 -33.83 14.58 2.53
N ASP A 322 -34.98 15.09 2.10
CA ASP A 322 -35.90 14.40 1.21
C ASP A 322 -35.27 14.14 -0.17
N ALA A 323 -34.50 15.09 -0.68
CA ALA A 323 -33.74 14.89 -1.92
C ALA A 323 -32.70 13.77 -1.75
N ILE A 324 -31.96 13.71 -0.62
CA ILE A 324 -30.99 12.63 -0.37
C ILE A 324 -31.72 11.29 -0.22
N ARG A 325 -32.85 11.23 0.50
CA ARG A 325 -33.67 10.00 0.61
C ARG A 325 -34.16 9.55 -0.76
N ARG A 326 -34.58 10.47 -1.61
CA ARG A 326 -35.00 10.14 -2.98
C ARG A 326 -33.83 9.63 -3.83
N VAL A 327 -32.64 10.22 -3.67
CA VAL A 327 -31.43 9.71 -4.34
C VAL A 327 -31.12 8.27 -3.89
N ILE A 328 -31.20 7.99 -2.59
CA ILE A 328 -30.97 6.65 -2.05
C ILE A 328 -31.98 5.66 -2.65
N ALA A 329 -33.27 5.98 -2.63
CA ALA A 329 -34.33 5.07 -3.05
C ALA A 329 -34.43 4.87 -4.59
N ALA A 330 -34.28 5.98 -5.36
CA ALA A 330 -34.58 5.96 -6.79
C ALA A 330 -33.34 5.94 -7.71
N TYR A 331 -32.15 6.31 -7.23
CA TYR A 331 -30.94 6.40 -8.04
C TYR A 331 -29.83 5.45 -7.60
N THR A 332 -29.98 4.80 -6.42
CA THR A 332 -28.98 3.84 -5.92
C THR A 332 -29.67 2.53 -5.51
N LYS A 333 -29.01 1.41 -5.82
CA LYS A 333 -29.40 0.08 -5.34
C LYS A 333 -28.11 -0.64 -4.92
N GLU A 334 -27.64 -0.34 -3.72
CA GLU A 334 -26.37 -0.85 -3.22
C GLU A 334 -26.43 -1.08 -1.72
N SER A 335 -25.64 -2.02 -1.24
CA SER A 335 -25.48 -2.31 0.20
C SER A 335 -24.67 -1.23 0.92
N GLY A 336 -23.75 -0.59 0.24
CA GLY A 336 -22.90 0.47 0.75
C GLY A 336 -23.35 1.88 0.32
N VAL A 337 -22.38 2.79 0.18
CA VAL A 337 -22.61 4.21 -0.18
C VAL A 337 -21.75 4.69 -1.36
N ARG A 338 -21.16 3.78 -2.15
CA ARG A 338 -20.25 4.13 -3.25
C ARG A 338 -21.00 4.76 -4.45
N VAL A 339 -22.16 4.25 -4.78
CA VAL A 339 -23.00 4.83 -5.84
C VAL A 339 -23.62 6.14 -5.36
N LEU A 340 -24.06 6.19 -4.10
CA LEU A 340 -24.56 7.40 -3.45
C LEU A 340 -23.54 8.53 -3.50
N GLU A 341 -22.30 8.27 -3.11
CA GLU A 341 -21.20 9.23 -3.20
C GLU A 341 -21.02 9.77 -4.63
N ARG A 342 -21.07 8.87 -5.64
CA ARG A 342 -20.98 9.24 -7.05
C ARG A 342 -22.15 10.12 -7.51
N GLN A 343 -23.37 9.86 -7.03
CA GLN A 343 -24.53 10.69 -7.35
C GLN A 343 -24.43 12.08 -6.69
N LEU A 344 -24.00 12.14 -5.43
CA LEU A 344 -23.73 13.42 -4.75
C LEU A 344 -22.65 14.23 -5.48
N GLY A 345 -21.56 13.58 -5.93
CA GLY A 345 -20.53 14.21 -6.75
C GLY A 345 -21.09 14.73 -8.10
N LYS A 346 -22.06 14.04 -8.71
CA LYS A 346 -22.75 14.52 -9.93
C LYS A 346 -23.56 15.78 -9.63
N LEU A 347 -24.27 15.82 -8.50
CA LEU A 347 -24.99 17.03 -8.07
C LEU A 347 -24.04 18.20 -7.81
N CYS A 348 -22.89 17.96 -7.14
CA CYS A 348 -21.88 18.99 -6.94
C CYS A 348 -21.34 19.55 -8.26
N ARG A 349 -21.07 18.72 -9.27
CA ARG A 349 -20.59 19.18 -10.58
C ARG A 349 -21.65 20.00 -11.32
N LYS A 350 -22.91 19.58 -11.28
CA LYS A 350 -24.02 20.35 -11.87
C LYS A 350 -24.22 21.70 -11.19
N ALA A 351 -24.12 21.72 -9.87
CA ALA A 351 -24.18 22.97 -9.10
C ALA A 351 -22.99 23.89 -9.42
N ALA A 352 -21.79 23.36 -9.52
CA ALA A 352 -20.60 24.14 -9.88
C ALA A 352 -20.77 24.78 -11.28
N MET A 353 -21.31 24.02 -12.26
CA MET A 353 -21.59 24.54 -13.60
C MET A 353 -22.58 25.71 -13.55
N GLN A 354 -23.71 25.57 -12.84
CA GLN A 354 -24.72 26.64 -12.69
C GLN A 354 -24.18 27.88 -12.00
N LEU A 355 -23.25 27.72 -11.03
CA LEU A 355 -22.62 28.85 -10.33
C LEU A 355 -21.61 29.60 -11.21
N VAL A 356 -20.97 28.92 -12.17
CA VAL A 356 -19.99 29.51 -13.09
C VAL A 356 -20.67 30.16 -14.29
N GLU A 357 -21.70 29.52 -14.85
CA GLU A 357 -22.37 29.98 -16.06
C GLU A 357 -23.50 30.98 -15.78
N GLY A 358 -23.99 31.05 -14.55
CA GLY A 358 -25.16 31.88 -14.20
C GLY A 358 -24.89 32.87 -13.07
N ASP A 359 -25.80 33.83 -12.94
CA ASP A 359 -25.81 34.81 -11.84
C ASP A 359 -26.32 34.21 -10.52
N VAL A 360 -26.29 32.89 -10.39
CA VAL A 360 -26.85 32.19 -9.22
C VAL A 360 -25.80 32.14 -8.12
N LYS A 361 -26.10 32.70 -6.95
CA LYS A 361 -25.17 32.62 -5.78
C LYS A 361 -25.28 31.31 -5.00
N ARG A 362 -26.36 30.57 -5.18
CA ARG A 362 -26.65 29.33 -4.47
C ARG A 362 -27.54 28.42 -5.30
N VAL A 363 -27.27 27.12 -5.23
CA VAL A 363 -28.10 26.06 -5.83
C VAL A 363 -28.78 25.26 -4.72
N ASP A 364 -30.11 25.18 -4.77
CA ASP A 364 -30.91 24.37 -3.86
C ASP A 364 -31.41 23.12 -4.59
N VAL A 365 -31.02 21.94 -4.07
CA VAL A 365 -31.45 20.64 -4.60
C VAL A 365 -32.58 20.12 -3.71
N THR A 366 -33.73 19.94 -4.33
CA THR A 366 -34.95 19.40 -3.75
C THR A 366 -35.40 18.16 -4.50
N GLU A 367 -36.35 17.40 -3.97
CA GLU A 367 -36.89 16.23 -4.66
C GLU A 367 -37.45 16.56 -6.05
N SER A 368 -38.05 17.75 -6.23
CA SER A 368 -38.70 18.17 -7.47
C SER A 368 -37.72 18.40 -8.63
N ASN A 369 -36.49 18.86 -8.36
CA ASN A 369 -35.48 19.15 -9.40
C ASN A 369 -34.46 18.05 -9.62
N LEU A 370 -34.53 16.95 -8.87
CA LEU A 370 -33.59 15.82 -9.02
C LEU A 370 -33.59 15.22 -10.42
N LYS A 371 -34.78 15.11 -11.08
CA LYS A 371 -34.89 14.56 -12.43
C LYS A 371 -34.15 15.40 -13.46
N GLU A 372 -34.15 16.71 -13.32
CA GLU A 372 -33.40 17.64 -14.16
C GLU A 372 -31.88 17.47 -13.97
N LEU A 373 -31.44 17.33 -12.73
CA LEU A 373 -30.02 17.28 -12.36
C LEU A 373 -29.40 15.90 -12.59
N LEU A 374 -30.09 14.82 -12.22
CA LEU A 374 -29.57 13.44 -12.27
C LEU A 374 -30.07 12.63 -13.48
N GLY A 375 -31.17 13.07 -14.11
CA GLY A 375 -31.87 12.35 -15.16
C GLY A 375 -32.99 11.47 -14.61
N THR A 376 -33.52 10.56 -15.45
CA THR A 376 -34.60 9.66 -15.08
C THR A 376 -34.22 8.73 -13.91
N GLU A 377 -35.20 8.49 -13.05
CA GLU A 377 -35.07 7.53 -11.95
C GLU A 377 -34.78 6.13 -12.49
N ARG A 378 -33.87 5.42 -11.86
CA ARG A 378 -33.44 4.08 -12.28
C ARG A 378 -34.25 2.98 -11.64
N TYR A 379 -34.78 3.24 -10.45
CA TYR A 379 -35.48 2.26 -9.62
C TYR A 379 -36.82 2.86 -9.20
N SER A 380 -37.90 2.12 -9.43
CA SER A 380 -39.26 2.53 -9.05
C SER A 380 -39.65 1.71 -7.78
N ALA A 381 -40.29 2.36 -6.84
CA ALA A 381 -40.76 1.72 -5.60
C ALA A 381 -41.90 0.67 -5.86
N VAL A 382 -42.46 0.62 -7.08
CA VAL A 382 -43.62 -0.22 -7.39
C VAL A 382 -43.28 -1.70 -7.55
N SER A 383 -41.99 -2.08 -7.73
CA SER A 383 -41.64 -3.48 -8.01
C SER A 383 -41.59 -4.39 -6.76
N TYR A 384 -41.79 -3.87 -5.56
CA TYR A 384 -41.72 -4.69 -4.32
C TYR A 384 -43.07 -5.23 -3.85
N THR A 385 -44.20 -4.66 -4.29
CA THR A 385 -45.52 -5.10 -3.84
C THR A 385 -46.04 -6.32 -4.61
N HIS A 386 -45.54 -6.58 -5.83
CA HIS A 386 -46.02 -7.72 -6.62
C HIS A 386 -45.32 -9.06 -6.35
N LEU A 387 -44.07 -9.05 -5.83
CA LEU A 387 -43.36 -10.30 -5.52
C LEU A 387 -43.83 -10.95 -4.22
N ARG A 388 -44.38 -10.20 -3.26
CA ARG A 388 -44.93 -10.79 -2.01
C ARG A 388 -46.29 -11.41 -2.17
N ALA A 389 -47.09 -11.05 -3.15
CA ALA A 389 -48.41 -11.62 -3.39
C ALA A 389 -48.36 -13.00 -4.05
N HIS A 390 -47.29 -13.34 -4.80
CA HIS A 390 -47.16 -14.62 -5.49
C HIS A 390 -46.50 -15.72 -4.62
N GLU A 391 -45.76 -15.40 -3.59
CA GLU A 391 -45.16 -16.41 -2.72
C GLU A 391 -46.11 -16.93 -1.60
N THR A 392 -47.20 -16.21 -1.34
CA THR A 392 -48.20 -16.66 -0.31
C THR A 392 -49.27 -17.58 -0.82
N GLU A 393 -49.45 -17.79 -2.13
CA GLU A 393 -50.44 -18.71 -2.67
C GLU A 393 -49.93 -20.15 -2.92
N LEU A 394 -48.62 -20.41 -2.80
CA LEU A 394 -48.03 -21.73 -3.06
C LEU A 394 -47.86 -22.63 -1.82
N HIS A 395 -48.31 -22.21 -0.64
CA HIS A 395 -48.24 -23.02 0.59
C HIS A 395 -49.58 -23.44 1.18
N LEU A 396 -50.67 -23.44 0.39
CA LEU A 396 -51.98 -23.94 0.77
C LEU A 396 -52.57 -24.89 -0.29
N VAL A 397 -51.87 -25.99 -0.56
CA VAL A 397 -52.51 -27.24 -1.05
C VAL A 397 -51.73 -28.42 -0.51
#